data_2a6690916237bfdf6bd13a550a2b29e9
#
_entry.id   2a6690916237bfdf6bd13a550a2b29e9
#
_cell.length_a   1.000
_cell.length_b   1.000
_cell.length_c   1.000
_cell.angle_alpha   90.00
_cell.angle_beta   90.00
_cell.angle_gamma   90.00
#
_symmetry.space_group_name_H-M   'P 1'
#
loop_
_entity.id
_entity.type
_entity.pdbx_description
1 polymer ?
#
loop_
_entity_poly.entity_id
_entity_poly.type
_entity_poly.pdbx_seq_one_letter_code
_entity_poly.pdbx_strand_id
1 'polypeptide(L)'
;MTAPVTPGAPVPGAPRQERQHRLFFALWPGDDLRSALAPRIHALQPEGVGRPQRPDQWHATLEFLGPVPASRVAAAREAAAEVRAEPCEILFDAVEYWRRPEVLCLVARVLPPALDALVGQLRAGLAARGFEPESRPFRAHLTLARKVHAPVAAVPFQPLLWPVADFALVESITDRSGSVYTPLATWPLLEGA
;
A
#
# COMPACT_ATOMS: atom_id res chain seq x y z
N MET A 1 -41.25 7.72 -49.90
CA MET A 1 -41.73 6.97 -48.71
C MET A 1 -40.53 6.18 -48.20
N THR A 2 -39.88 6.70 -47.19
CA THR A 2 -38.67 6.10 -46.56
C THR A 2 -39.13 5.31 -45.34
N ALA A 3 -38.84 4.03 -45.29
CA ALA A 3 -39.19 3.14 -44.18
C ALA A 3 -38.35 3.47 -42.92
N PRO A 4 -38.89 3.37 -41.71
CA PRO A 4 -38.15 3.63 -40.47
C PRO A 4 -37.18 2.46 -40.19
N VAL A 5 -35.89 2.82 -39.89
CA VAL A 5 -34.87 1.90 -39.40
C VAL A 5 -35.18 1.58 -37.94
N THR A 6 -35.51 0.34 -37.65
CA THR A 6 -35.68 -0.16 -36.28
C THR A 6 -34.33 -0.26 -35.61
N PRO A 7 -34.14 0.31 -34.39
CA PRO A 7 -32.88 0.13 -33.64
C PRO A 7 -32.73 -1.35 -33.28
N GLY A 8 -31.56 -1.92 -33.65
CA GLY A 8 -31.22 -3.31 -33.43
C GLY A 8 -31.25 -3.67 -31.93
N ALA A 9 -31.84 -4.85 -31.66
CA ALA A 9 -31.84 -5.45 -30.32
C ALA A 9 -30.41 -5.67 -29.81
N PRO A 10 -30.17 -5.55 -28.49
CA PRO A 10 -28.86 -5.79 -27.93
C PRO A 10 -28.41 -7.23 -28.16
N VAL A 11 -27.21 -7.40 -28.72
CA VAL A 11 -26.57 -8.70 -28.96
C VAL A 11 -26.39 -9.43 -27.65
N PRO A 12 -26.99 -10.62 -27.41
CA PRO A 12 -26.76 -11.40 -26.20
C PRO A 12 -25.35 -12.01 -26.26
N GLY A 13 -24.48 -11.70 -25.31
CA GLY A 13 -23.25 -12.46 -25.13
C GLY A 13 -21.92 -11.69 -25.08
N ALA A 14 -21.90 -10.35 -24.95
CA ALA A 14 -20.65 -9.70 -24.61
C ALA A 14 -20.26 -10.11 -23.16
N PRO A 15 -19.07 -10.69 -22.93
CA PRO A 15 -18.63 -11.02 -21.58
C PRO A 15 -18.67 -9.73 -20.74
N ARG A 16 -19.45 -9.72 -19.67
CA ARG A 16 -19.43 -8.62 -18.71
C ARG A 16 -17.98 -8.52 -18.22
N GLN A 17 -17.32 -7.39 -18.47
CA GLN A 17 -15.99 -7.14 -17.93
C GLN A 17 -16.05 -7.34 -16.41
N GLU A 18 -15.27 -8.29 -15.94
CA GLU A 18 -15.18 -8.59 -14.52
C GLU A 18 -14.68 -7.35 -13.77
N ARG A 19 -15.30 -7.09 -12.61
CA ARG A 19 -14.90 -5.95 -11.75
C ARG A 19 -13.44 -6.12 -11.35
N GLN A 20 -12.66 -5.06 -11.54
CA GLN A 20 -11.26 -5.00 -11.12
C GLN A 20 -11.16 -4.23 -9.81
N HIS A 21 -10.37 -4.77 -8.89
CA HIS A 21 -10.02 -4.15 -7.61
C HIS A 21 -8.55 -3.74 -7.66
N ARG A 22 -8.23 -2.49 -7.38
CA ARG A 22 -6.83 -2.06 -7.25
C ARG A 22 -6.35 -2.36 -5.84
N LEU A 23 -5.53 -3.39 -5.66
CA LEU A 23 -5.15 -3.94 -4.37
C LEU A 23 -3.66 -3.79 -4.07
N PHE A 24 -3.35 -3.71 -2.79
CA PHE A 24 -1.99 -3.79 -2.27
C PHE A 24 -2.03 -4.32 -0.83
N PHE A 25 -0.94 -4.95 -0.38
CA PHE A 25 -0.71 -5.30 1.01
C PHE A 25 0.09 -4.19 1.69
N ALA A 26 -0.25 -3.89 2.94
CA ALA A 26 0.40 -2.83 3.70
C ALA A 26 0.40 -3.09 5.21
N LEU A 27 1.37 -2.50 5.90
CA LEU A 27 1.25 -2.18 7.30
C LEU A 27 0.34 -0.97 7.43
N TRP A 28 -0.71 -1.11 8.23
CA TRP A 28 -1.76 -0.12 8.36
C TRP A 28 -1.87 0.34 9.81
N PRO A 29 -1.51 1.60 10.13
CA PRO A 29 -1.56 2.05 11.51
C PRO A 29 -3.01 2.14 11.99
N GLY A 30 -3.29 1.55 13.15
CA GLY A 30 -4.54 1.80 13.85
C GLY A 30 -4.67 3.26 14.28
N ASP A 31 -5.86 3.68 14.71
CA ASP A 31 -6.14 5.10 14.99
C ASP A 31 -5.30 5.65 16.14
N ASP A 32 -5.01 4.87 17.18
CA ASP A 32 -4.17 5.27 18.31
C ASP A 32 -2.73 5.53 17.85
N LEU A 33 -2.15 4.60 17.08
CA LEU A 33 -0.81 4.76 16.55
C LEU A 33 -0.75 5.93 15.56
N ARG A 34 -1.75 6.07 14.69
CA ARG A 34 -1.84 7.20 13.75
C ARG A 34 -1.87 8.53 14.48
N SER A 35 -2.66 8.63 15.55
CA SER A 35 -2.75 9.83 16.40
C SER A 35 -1.45 10.15 17.10
N ALA A 36 -0.76 9.14 17.63
CA ALA A 36 0.54 9.30 18.28
C ALA A 36 1.65 9.74 17.30
N LEU A 37 1.59 9.27 16.05
CA LEU A 37 2.58 9.60 15.02
C LEU A 37 2.32 10.96 14.33
N ALA A 38 1.08 11.44 14.34
CA ALA A 38 0.65 12.61 13.56
C ALA A 38 1.51 13.87 13.79
N PRO A 39 1.79 14.32 15.03
CA PRO A 39 2.59 15.52 15.23
C PRO A 39 4.00 15.41 14.63
N ARG A 40 4.59 14.21 14.71
CA ARG A 40 5.95 13.94 14.24
C ARG A 40 6.00 13.85 12.72
N ILE A 41 5.01 13.19 12.08
CA ILE A 41 4.93 13.08 10.62
C ILE A 41 4.63 14.46 10.02
N HIS A 42 3.73 15.24 10.62
CA HIS A 42 3.41 16.59 10.12
C HIS A 42 4.66 17.50 10.17
N ALA A 43 5.48 17.40 11.21
CA ALA A 43 6.73 18.17 11.31
C ALA A 43 7.75 17.80 10.21
N LEU A 44 7.63 16.63 9.58
CA LEU A 44 8.46 16.17 8.46
C LEU A 44 7.87 16.48 7.07
N GLN A 45 6.65 16.99 7.02
CA GLN A 45 6.00 17.38 5.78
C GLN A 45 6.31 18.86 5.50
N PRO A 46 7.22 19.20 4.58
CA PRO A 46 7.60 20.58 4.35
C PRO A 46 6.44 21.36 3.71
N GLU A 47 6.22 22.57 4.20
CA GLU A 47 5.21 23.47 3.64
C GLU A 47 5.54 23.85 2.18
N GLY A 48 4.52 23.89 1.32
CA GLY A 48 4.69 24.28 -0.09
C GLY A 48 5.42 23.27 -0.95
N VAL A 49 5.81 22.12 -0.43
CA VAL A 49 6.53 21.07 -1.17
C VAL A 49 5.60 19.90 -1.47
N GLY A 50 5.22 19.78 -2.74
CA GLY A 50 4.37 18.68 -3.20
C GLY A 50 2.98 18.69 -2.57
N ARG A 51 2.38 17.49 -2.49
CA ARG A 51 1.07 17.25 -1.89
C ARG A 51 1.26 16.35 -0.66
N PRO A 52 1.12 16.87 0.56
CA PRO A 52 1.23 16.07 1.78
C PRO A 52 0.22 14.93 1.81
N GLN A 53 0.63 13.77 2.32
CA GLN A 53 -0.27 12.66 2.60
C GLN A 53 -1.05 12.93 3.88
N ARG A 54 -2.36 12.70 3.81
CA ARG A 54 -3.24 12.83 5.00
C ARG A 54 -3.04 11.65 5.94
N PRO A 55 -3.36 11.80 7.24
CA PRO A 55 -3.24 10.72 8.22
C PRO A 55 -3.97 9.43 7.84
N ASP A 56 -5.14 9.52 7.21
CA ASP A 56 -5.92 8.39 6.71
C ASP A 56 -5.30 7.65 5.51
N GLN A 57 -4.21 8.19 4.97
CA GLN A 57 -3.46 7.61 3.85
C GLN A 57 -2.09 7.05 4.26
N TRP A 58 -1.68 7.23 5.53
CA TRP A 58 -0.39 6.73 5.99
C TRP A 58 -0.37 5.21 6.08
N HIS A 59 0.60 4.62 5.43
CA HIS A 59 0.84 3.17 5.40
C HIS A 59 2.26 2.89 4.91
N ALA A 60 2.76 1.70 5.19
CA ALA A 60 3.95 1.17 4.53
C ALA A 60 3.52 0.02 3.61
N THR A 61 3.61 0.23 2.29
CA THR A 61 3.24 -0.81 1.31
C THR A 61 4.21 -1.98 1.38
N LEU A 62 3.70 -3.20 1.58
CA LEU A 62 4.48 -4.44 1.57
C LEU A 62 4.59 -5.02 0.15
N GLU A 63 3.45 -5.09 -0.56
CA GLU A 63 3.40 -5.61 -1.93
C GLU A 63 2.23 -4.99 -2.70
N PHE A 64 2.49 -4.56 -3.92
CA PHE A 64 1.49 -3.93 -4.78
C PHE A 64 0.99 -4.92 -5.84
N LEU A 65 -0.31 -5.25 -5.80
CA LEU A 65 -0.91 -6.20 -6.74
C LEU A 65 -1.46 -5.53 -8.01
N GLY A 66 -1.74 -4.22 -7.95
CA GLY A 66 -2.38 -3.52 -9.06
C GLY A 66 -3.85 -3.91 -9.26
N PRO A 67 -4.34 -3.91 -10.51
CA PRO A 67 -5.70 -4.32 -10.82
C PRO A 67 -5.84 -5.85 -10.70
N VAL A 68 -6.69 -6.30 -9.78
CA VAL A 68 -6.97 -7.72 -9.49
C VAL A 68 -8.42 -8.01 -9.83
N PRO A 69 -8.73 -9.01 -10.69
CA PRO A 69 -10.09 -9.46 -10.94
C PRO A 69 -10.80 -9.91 -9.66
N ALA A 70 -12.09 -9.65 -9.52
CA ALA A 70 -12.87 -10.00 -8.33
C ALA A 70 -12.75 -11.51 -7.99
N SER A 71 -12.72 -12.37 -9.00
CA SER A 71 -12.51 -13.82 -8.85
C SER A 71 -11.16 -14.21 -8.23
N ARG A 72 -10.16 -13.34 -8.30
CA ARG A 72 -8.81 -13.59 -7.76
C ARG A 72 -8.54 -12.99 -6.39
N VAL A 73 -9.46 -12.19 -5.85
CA VAL A 73 -9.29 -11.56 -4.52
C VAL A 73 -9.16 -12.62 -3.41
N ALA A 74 -9.92 -13.73 -3.52
CA ALA A 74 -9.83 -14.84 -2.57
C ALA A 74 -8.42 -15.44 -2.53
N ALA A 75 -7.78 -15.68 -3.68
CA ALA A 75 -6.43 -16.21 -3.77
C ALA A 75 -5.38 -15.28 -3.12
N ALA A 76 -5.54 -13.96 -3.24
CA ALA A 76 -4.67 -13.01 -2.54
C ALA A 76 -4.85 -13.10 -1.01
N ARG A 77 -6.09 -13.26 -0.53
CA ARG A 77 -6.37 -13.42 0.91
C ARG A 77 -5.80 -14.74 1.46
N GLU A 78 -5.90 -15.82 0.70
CA GLU A 78 -5.33 -17.12 1.08
C GLU A 78 -3.81 -17.05 1.20
N ALA A 79 -3.12 -16.38 0.25
CA ALA A 79 -1.69 -16.15 0.33
C ALA A 79 -1.28 -15.45 1.64
N ALA A 80 -2.04 -14.43 2.05
CA ALA A 80 -1.81 -13.71 3.29
C ALA A 80 -2.12 -14.54 4.55
N ALA A 81 -3.15 -15.39 4.50
CA ALA A 81 -3.53 -16.24 5.63
C ALA A 81 -2.51 -17.34 5.94
N GLU A 82 -1.62 -17.67 5.01
CA GLU A 82 -0.53 -18.64 5.18
C GLU A 82 0.74 -18.03 5.77
N VAL A 83 0.85 -16.71 5.83
CA VAL A 83 2.01 -16.02 6.40
C VAL A 83 2.13 -16.34 7.89
N ARG A 84 3.35 -16.72 8.31
CA ARG A 84 3.73 -16.93 9.70
C ARG A 84 4.94 -16.05 9.98
N ALA A 85 4.70 -14.90 10.58
CA ALA A 85 5.74 -13.95 10.92
C ALA A 85 5.49 -13.35 12.31
N GLU A 86 6.56 -12.98 12.97
CA GLU A 86 6.52 -12.41 14.32
C GLU A 86 6.24 -10.90 14.27
N PRO A 87 5.62 -10.32 15.31
CA PRO A 87 5.58 -8.88 15.52
C PRO A 87 6.99 -8.30 15.54
N CYS A 88 7.13 -7.07 15.06
CA CYS A 88 8.41 -6.38 15.06
C CYS A 88 8.23 -4.86 15.22
N GLU A 89 9.35 -4.15 15.27
CA GLU A 89 9.36 -2.70 15.29
C GLU A 89 10.16 -2.17 14.10
N ILE A 90 9.62 -1.18 13.42
CA ILE A 90 10.32 -0.47 12.34
C ILE A 90 10.82 0.86 12.90
N LEU A 91 12.12 1.10 12.79
CA LEU A 91 12.72 2.39 13.10
C LEU A 91 12.87 3.19 11.80
N PHE A 92 11.99 4.15 11.57
CA PHE A 92 12.15 5.11 10.49
C PHE A 92 13.12 6.21 10.90
N ASP A 93 14.30 6.23 10.28
CA ASP A 93 15.46 7.03 10.67
C ASP A 93 16.01 7.92 9.55
N ALA A 94 15.37 7.94 8.39
CA ALA A 94 15.77 8.78 7.27
C ALA A 94 14.57 9.37 6.54
N VAL A 95 14.75 10.57 5.98
CA VAL A 95 13.85 11.16 4.99
C VAL A 95 14.55 11.17 3.65
N GLU A 96 13.92 10.59 2.64
CA GLU A 96 14.48 10.48 1.29
C GLU A 96 13.53 11.05 0.25
N TYR A 97 14.09 11.79 -0.71
CA TYR A 97 13.40 12.17 -1.93
C TYR A 97 13.64 11.12 -3.02
N TRP A 98 12.58 10.53 -3.52
CA TRP A 98 12.64 9.61 -4.65
C TRP A 98 12.16 10.32 -5.92
N ARG A 99 13.13 10.63 -6.78
CA ARG A 99 12.88 11.37 -8.04
C ARG A 99 11.83 10.71 -8.93
N ARG A 100 11.76 9.40 -8.92
CA ARG A 100 10.70 8.60 -9.54
C ARG A 100 10.20 7.62 -8.48
N PRO A 101 8.96 7.78 -7.99
CA PRO A 101 7.77 8.49 -8.55
C PRO A 101 7.51 9.92 -8.00
N GLU A 102 8.52 10.76 -7.72
CA GLU A 102 8.37 12.14 -7.23
C GLU A 102 7.71 12.19 -5.84
N VAL A 103 8.26 11.42 -4.90
CA VAL A 103 7.75 11.35 -3.53
C VAL A 103 8.82 11.68 -2.51
N LEU A 104 8.39 12.26 -1.40
CA LEU A 104 9.17 12.35 -0.18
C LEU A 104 8.72 11.22 0.75
N CYS A 105 9.67 10.44 1.23
CA CYS A 105 9.40 9.27 2.07
C CYS A 105 10.18 9.33 3.38
N LEU A 106 9.53 8.89 4.45
CA LEU A 106 10.20 8.45 5.67
C LEU A 106 10.60 6.99 5.46
N VAL A 107 11.87 6.66 5.70
CA VAL A 107 12.49 5.38 5.35
C VAL A 107 13.16 4.75 6.55
N ALA A 108 13.08 3.44 6.68
CA ALA A 108 13.91 2.66 7.58
C ALA A 108 15.16 2.17 6.83
N ARG A 109 16.35 2.55 7.29
CA ARG A 109 17.62 2.12 6.70
C ARG A 109 17.95 0.67 7.02
N VAL A 110 17.48 0.20 8.17
CA VAL A 110 17.63 -1.19 8.60
C VAL A 110 16.27 -1.84 8.54
N LEU A 111 16.18 -2.94 7.79
CA LEU A 111 14.96 -3.74 7.69
C LEU A 111 14.97 -4.78 8.82
N PRO A 112 13.95 -4.82 9.70
CA PRO A 112 13.84 -5.87 10.72
C PRO A 112 13.75 -7.26 10.07
N PRO A 113 14.47 -8.27 10.55
CA PRO A 113 14.42 -9.63 9.97
C PRO A 113 13.01 -10.24 9.92
N ALA A 114 12.18 -9.99 10.93
CA ALA A 114 10.79 -10.47 10.93
C ALA A 114 9.96 -9.79 9.84
N LEU A 115 10.20 -8.52 9.53
CA LEU A 115 9.52 -7.83 8.43
C LEU A 115 9.99 -8.35 7.05
N ASP A 116 11.27 -8.63 6.90
CA ASP A 116 11.80 -9.24 5.68
C ASP A 116 11.20 -10.64 5.46
N ALA A 117 11.11 -11.46 6.52
CA ALA A 117 10.46 -12.75 6.49
C ALA A 117 8.97 -12.66 6.11
N LEU A 118 8.23 -11.70 6.68
CA LEU A 118 6.83 -11.43 6.34
C LEU A 118 6.69 -11.15 4.83
N VAL A 119 7.48 -10.23 4.30
CA VAL A 119 7.42 -9.86 2.88
C VAL A 119 7.82 -11.03 1.99
N GLY A 120 8.85 -11.77 2.36
CA GLY A 120 9.31 -12.96 1.64
C GLY A 120 8.23 -14.05 1.55
N GLN A 121 7.59 -14.39 2.68
CA GLN A 121 6.50 -15.36 2.73
C GLN A 121 5.29 -14.91 1.93
N LEU A 122 4.88 -13.65 2.08
CA LEU A 122 3.76 -13.07 1.33
C LEU A 122 3.99 -13.15 -0.18
N ARG A 123 5.17 -12.74 -0.65
CA ARG A 123 5.57 -12.82 -2.06
C ARG A 123 5.57 -14.25 -2.58
N ALA A 124 6.13 -15.20 -1.83
CA ALA A 124 6.12 -16.60 -2.20
C ALA A 124 4.70 -17.16 -2.31
N GLY A 125 3.82 -16.90 -1.34
CA GLY A 125 2.42 -17.31 -1.36
C GLY A 125 1.63 -16.71 -2.53
N LEU A 126 1.88 -15.45 -2.87
CA LEU A 126 1.29 -14.77 -4.03
C LEU A 126 1.79 -15.38 -5.35
N ALA A 127 3.10 -15.61 -5.49
CA ALA A 127 3.68 -16.23 -6.68
C ALA A 127 3.13 -17.64 -6.93
N ALA A 128 2.99 -18.46 -5.87
CA ALA A 128 2.39 -19.79 -5.95
C ALA A 128 0.93 -19.76 -6.45
N ARG A 129 0.27 -18.62 -6.32
CA ARG A 129 -1.10 -18.40 -6.80
C ARG A 129 -1.17 -17.61 -8.13
N GLY A 130 -0.04 -17.49 -8.83
CA GLY A 130 0.05 -16.86 -10.15
C GLY A 130 -0.12 -15.33 -10.13
N PHE A 131 0.22 -14.67 -9.03
CA PHE A 131 0.53 -13.24 -9.01
C PHE A 131 1.99 -13.03 -9.39
N GLU A 132 2.32 -11.81 -9.80
CA GLU A 132 3.70 -11.42 -10.15
C GLU A 132 4.22 -10.41 -9.11
N PRO A 133 4.77 -10.87 -7.96
CA PRO A 133 5.30 -9.99 -6.95
C PRO A 133 6.50 -9.17 -7.44
N GLU A 134 6.73 -8.02 -6.79
CA GLU A 134 7.89 -7.18 -7.06
C GLU A 134 9.19 -7.93 -6.78
N SER A 135 10.12 -7.93 -7.74
CA SER A 135 11.41 -8.61 -7.65
C SER A 135 12.48 -7.79 -6.92
N ARG A 136 12.30 -6.48 -6.79
CA ARG A 136 13.25 -5.60 -6.11
C ARG A 136 13.28 -5.87 -4.61
N PRO A 137 14.45 -5.69 -3.95
CA PRO A 137 14.53 -5.74 -2.49
C PRO A 137 13.49 -4.80 -1.85
N PHE A 138 12.83 -5.30 -0.83
CA PHE A 138 11.86 -4.51 -0.09
C PHE A 138 12.56 -3.38 0.68
N ARG A 139 11.95 -2.20 0.70
CA ARG A 139 12.39 -1.06 1.49
C ARG A 139 11.21 -0.50 2.27
N ALA A 140 11.26 -0.64 3.59
CA ALA A 140 10.21 -0.09 4.45
C ALA A 140 10.19 1.43 4.35
N HIS A 141 9.06 1.98 3.91
CA HIS A 141 8.88 3.42 3.76
C HIS A 141 7.43 3.85 3.96
N LEU A 142 7.26 5.07 4.43
CA LEU A 142 5.99 5.77 4.55
C LEU A 142 6.05 7.03 3.69
N THR A 143 5.11 7.20 2.78
CA THR A 143 5.06 8.40 1.93
C THR A 143 4.61 9.61 2.76
N LEU A 144 5.42 10.65 2.81
CA LEU A 144 5.12 11.94 3.45
C LEU A 144 4.40 12.89 2.50
N ALA A 145 4.90 13.00 1.26
CA ALA A 145 4.31 13.86 0.22
C ALA A 145 4.51 13.26 -1.16
N ARG A 146 3.59 13.57 -2.06
CA ARG A 146 3.63 13.22 -3.50
C ARG A 146 3.76 14.48 -4.35
N LYS A 147 4.11 14.32 -5.64
CA LYS A 147 4.34 15.43 -6.59
C LYS A 147 5.42 16.40 -6.07
N VAL A 148 6.47 15.84 -5.54
CA VAL A 148 7.64 16.56 -5.09
C VAL A 148 8.60 16.64 -6.28
N HIS A 149 8.80 17.83 -6.81
CA HIS A 149 9.53 18.02 -8.08
C HIS A 149 11.01 18.32 -7.91
N ALA A 150 11.47 18.52 -6.68
CA ALA A 150 12.87 18.81 -6.37
C ALA A 150 13.29 18.15 -5.05
N PRO A 151 14.59 17.85 -4.87
CA PRO A 151 15.10 17.40 -3.60
C PRO A 151 14.76 18.38 -2.47
N VAL A 152 14.40 17.83 -1.31
CA VAL A 152 14.11 18.58 -0.09
C VAL A 152 15.32 18.51 0.80
N ALA A 153 15.70 19.63 1.41
CA ALA A 153 16.78 19.64 2.40
C ALA A 153 16.45 18.71 3.57
N ALA A 154 17.42 17.91 3.97
CA ALA A 154 17.26 17.04 5.13
C ALA A 154 17.04 17.90 6.40
N VAL A 155 15.93 17.64 7.09
CA VAL A 155 15.66 18.24 8.40
C VAL A 155 16.04 17.21 9.45
N PRO A 156 16.90 17.58 10.44
CA PRO A 156 17.17 16.69 11.58
C PRO A 156 15.87 16.34 12.31
N PHE A 157 15.66 15.07 12.60
CA PHE A 157 14.50 14.60 13.35
C PHE A 157 14.86 13.42 14.24
N GLN A 158 14.08 13.18 15.27
CA GLN A 158 14.20 11.97 16.07
C GLN A 158 13.59 10.79 15.33
N PRO A 159 14.30 9.65 15.21
CA PRO A 159 13.75 8.46 14.57
C PRO A 159 12.39 8.08 15.12
N LEU A 160 11.50 7.63 14.23
CA LEU A 160 10.13 7.31 14.54
C LEU A 160 9.97 5.79 14.62
N LEU A 161 9.59 5.29 15.79
CA LEU A 161 9.34 3.89 16.03
C LEU A 161 7.87 3.55 15.67
N TRP A 162 7.69 2.48 14.89
CA TRP A 162 6.40 1.95 14.50
C TRP A 162 6.31 0.46 14.90
N PRO A 163 5.55 0.11 15.93
CA PRO A 163 5.27 -1.28 16.27
C PRO A 163 4.35 -1.90 15.22
N VAL A 164 4.73 -3.07 14.73
CA VAL A 164 4.03 -3.84 13.70
C VAL A 164 3.47 -5.10 14.35
N ALA A 165 2.16 -5.16 14.49
CA ALA A 165 1.45 -6.30 15.06
C ALA A 165 0.55 -7.01 14.04
N ASP A 166 0.30 -6.40 12.89
CA ASP A 166 -0.55 -6.93 11.83
C ASP A 166 -0.20 -6.34 10.46
N PHE A 167 -0.79 -6.90 9.41
CA PHE A 167 -0.77 -6.33 8.06
C PHE A 167 -2.13 -6.50 7.38
N ALA A 168 -2.42 -5.68 6.39
CA ALA A 168 -3.73 -5.61 5.75
C ALA A 168 -3.66 -5.75 4.23
N LEU A 169 -4.72 -6.31 3.63
CA LEU A 169 -5.05 -6.15 2.22
C LEU A 169 -5.92 -4.92 2.07
N VAL A 170 -5.51 -3.98 1.23
CA VAL A 170 -6.14 -2.68 1.07
C VAL A 170 -6.59 -2.48 -0.36
N GLU A 171 -7.80 -1.98 -0.54
CA GLU A 171 -8.31 -1.51 -1.83
C GLU A 171 -8.05 -0.03 -2.00
N SER A 172 -7.57 0.35 -3.18
CA SER A 172 -7.35 1.74 -3.58
C SER A 172 -8.38 2.15 -4.62
N ILE A 173 -9.21 3.11 -4.29
CA ILE A 173 -10.13 3.76 -5.23
C ILE A 173 -9.60 5.17 -5.47
N THR A 174 -9.31 5.50 -6.72
CA THR A 174 -8.82 6.84 -7.09
C THR A 174 -9.90 7.57 -7.87
N ASP A 175 -10.27 8.74 -7.40
CA ASP A 175 -11.19 9.65 -8.04
C ASP A 175 -10.57 11.05 -8.21
N ARG A 176 -11.39 12.05 -8.58
CA ARG A 176 -10.95 13.43 -8.78
C ARG A 176 -10.44 14.10 -7.49
N SER A 177 -10.87 13.62 -6.32
CA SER A 177 -10.46 14.14 -5.00
C SER A 177 -9.15 13.52 -4.52
N GLY A 178 -8.73 12.40 -5.10
CA GLY A 178 -7.52 11.65 -4.77
C GLY A 178 -7.77 10.16 -4.55
N SER A 179 -6.82 9.50 -3.88
CA SER A 179 -6.95 8.09 -3.55
C SER A 179 -7.60 7.91 -2.18
N VAL A 180 -8.61 7.06 -2.14
CA VAL A 180 -9.23 6.55 -0.90
C VAL A 180 -8.76 5.11 -0.73
N TYR A 181 -8.32 4.78 0.47
CA TYR A 181 -7.83 3.45 0.83
C TYR A 181 -8.77 2.80 1.83
N THR A 182 -9.15 1.55 1.58
CA THR A 182 -10.05 0.79 2.44
C THR A 182 -9.43 -0.57 2.75
N PRO A 183 -9.07 -0.85 4.00
CA PRO A 183 -8.67 -2.20 4.40
C PRO A 183 -9.82 -3.19 4.19
N LEU A 184 -9.56 -4.26 3.44
CA LEU A 184 -10.52 -5.33 3.14
C LEU A 184 -10.40 -6.52 4.09
N ALA A 185 -9.20 -6.75 4.63
CA ALA A 185 -8.89 -7.80 5.60
C ALA A 185 -7.57 -7.47 6.30
N THR A 186 -7.42 -7.98 7.52
CA THR A 186 -6.21 -7.81 8.36
C THR A 186 -5.80 -9.17 8.93
N TRP A 187 -4.51 -9.42 9.03
CA TRP A 187 -3.93 -10.64 9.60
C TRP A 187 -2.98 -10.25 10.73
N PRO A 188 -3.18 -10.77 11.94
CA PRO A 188 -2.25 -10.55 13.03
C PRO A 188 -0.93 -11.29 12.78
N LEU A 189 0.16 -10.72 13.26
CA LEU A 189 1.44 -11.41 13.40
C LEU A 189 1.43 -12.21 14.69
N LEU A 190 2.08 -13.37 14.69
CA LEU A 190 1.97 -14.33 15.78
C LEU A 190 3.34 -14.52 16.45
N GLU A 191 3.37 -14.41 17.79
CA GLU A 191 4.58 -14.72 18.56
C GLU A 191 4.92 -16.21 18.43
N GLY A 192 6.19 -16.52 18.19
CA GLY A 192 6.68 -17.90 18.10
C GLY A 192 6.31 -18.64 16.80
N ALA A 193 6.13 -17.89 15.71
CA ALA A 193 5.85 -18.42 14.38
C ALA A 193 7.09 -19.03 13.70
#